data_d75a36297d115f0882e8b78d3b7ae538
#
_entry.id   d75a36297d115f0882e8b78d3b7ae538
#
_cell.length_a   1.000
_cell.length_b   1.000
_cell.length_c   1.000
_cell.angle_alpha   90.00
_cell.angle_beta   90.00
_cell.angle_gamma   90.00
#
_symmetry.space_group_name_H-M   'P 1'
#
loop_
_entity.id
_entity.type
_entity.pdbx_description
1 polymer ?
#
loop_
_entity_poly.entity_id
_entity_poly.type
_entity_poly.pdbx_seq_one_letter_code
_entity_poly.pdbx_strand_id
1 'polypeptide(L)'
;MSSIPQNHSDEKALIDCVQRFFSKHHVGKLLARCNGMKEKGVSPVSLFRYKLSNIFVGRSMYMQQQTGSFKEAFSKNTFYRFLNSAKTNWLRFTSLLAADIVNHDIKGLTNDSRKNVFIIDDSLFNRTSCKKTELGSKVFDHTDMRFKKGFRMLTLSWSDGNTLIPVNSCLLASAKTTNIIGPVKDFDNRTLAGKRRKLAQTKAPEAMMALLDTALSVGLNADYVLFDSWFSNPVQITAIHSKGMDVIAMIKKSSRIKYSYGGKQLSIKEIYSKNKKRHGRSKYLLSVDVMVGKETPIPAKIVCVRNKSNRKDWLAFICTDTTLSEEEIIRVYGKRWQIEVFFKTCKSMLNLIGECHSLSYDALTAHVAIVFTRYMLLAMEQRQNEDQRTLGELFFFLIDEMADITFRRSLCILMDALMASLQEILKLSDKQLTAFTVDFEARLPEYLRNALHPEVAIAVSYTHLTLPTTERV
;
A
#
# COMPACT_ATOMS: atom_id res chain seq x y z
N MET A 1 -24.98 -23.12 -32.76
CA MET A 1 -24.04 -22.73 -31.71
C MET A 1 -24.73 -21.69 -30.85
N SER A 2 -25.34 -22.13 -29.74
CA SER A 2 -26.00 -21.21 -28.80
C SER A 2 -24.93 -20.54 -27.93
N SER A 3 -24.92 -19.22 -27.95
CA SER A 3 -24.05 -18.38 -27.10
C SER A 3 -24.38 -18.64 -25.63
N ILE A 4 -23.40 -19.08 -24.86
CA ILE A 4 -23.49 -19.22 -23.39
C ILE A 4 -23.83 -17.84 -22.82
N PRO A 5 -24.91 -17.67 -22.05
CA PRO A 5 -25.23 -16.40 -21.42
C PRO A 5 -24.15 -16.03 -20.41
N GLN A 6 -23.48 -14.91 -20.61
CA GLN A 6 -22.57 -14.36 -19.62
C GLN A 6 -23.38 -13.83 -18.42
N ASN A 7 -23.06 -14.28 -17.22
CA ASN A 7 -23.74 -13.82 -16.02
C ASN A 7 -23.27 -12.43 -15.61
N HIS A 8 -24.20 -11.49 -15.64
CA HIS A 8 -24.01 -10.09 -15.29
C HIS A 8 -23.99 -9.80 -13.78
N SER A 9 -24.20 -10.79 -12.90
CA SER A 9 -24.37 -10.50 -11.46
C SER A 9 -23.09 -10.15 -10.74
N ASP A 10 -21.97 -10.71 -11.12
CA ASP A 10 -20.73 -10.68 -10.34
C ASP A 10 -19.68 -9.73 -10.92
N GLU A 11 -19.61 -9.61 -12.23
CA GLU A 11 -19.07 -8.38 -12.86
C GLU A 11 -19.76 -7.14 -12.29
N LYS A 12 -21.04 -7.26 -11.98
CA LYS A 12 -21.84 -6.22 -11.34
C LYS A 12 -21.38 -5.91 -9.93
N ALA A 13 -21.03 -6.89 -9.10
CA ALA A 13 -20.57 -6.66 -7.71
C ALA A 13 -19.21 -5.96 -7.65
N LEU A 14 -18.21 -6.35 -8.45
CA LEU A 14 -16.92 -5.66 -8.54
C LEU A 14 -17.07 -4.27 -9.20
N ILE A 15 -17.86 -4.17 -10.27
CA ILE A 15 -18.19 -2.89 -10.89
C ILE A 15 -18.90 -2.01 -9.88
N ASP A 16 -19.79 -2.55 -9.05
CA ASP A 16 -20.48 -1.82 -7.99
C ASP A 16 -19.55 -1.36 -6.88
N CYS A 17 -18.58 -2.17 -6.43
CA CYS A 17 -17.57 -1.78 -5.44
C CYS A 17 -16.69 -0.62 -5.94
N VAL A 18 -16.12 -0.76 -7.13
CA VAL A 18 -15.32 0.30 -7.75
C VAL A 18 -16.17 1.54 -8.04
N GLN A 19 -17.41 1.36 -8.50
CA GLN A 19 -18.33 2.46 -8.77
C GLN A 19 -18.72 3.20 -7.50
N ARG A 20 -19.04 2.49 -6.42
CA ARG A 20 -19.32 3.09 -5.10
C ARG A 20 -18.13 3.90 -4.61
N PHE A 21 -16.92 3.34 -4.66
CA PHE A 21 -15.69 4.03 -4.26
C PHE A 21 -15.46 5.31 -5.08
N PHE A 22 -15.60 5.24 -6.41
CA PHE A 22 -15.44 6.40 -7.29
C PHE A 22 -16.49 7.49 -7.05
N SER A 23 -17.74 7.11 -6.80
CA SER A 23 -18.83 8.03 -6.53
C SER A 23 -18.70 8.66 -5.15
N LYS A 24 -18.46 7.85 -4.12
CA LYS A 24 -18.35 8.27 -2.73
C LYS A 24 -17.21 9.28 -2.53
N HIS A 25 -16.00 8.95 -3.03
CA HIS A 25 -14.81 9.77 -2.88
C HIS A 25 -14.61 10.77 -4.02
N HIS A 26 -15.61 10.92 -4.89
CA HIS A 26 -15.56 11.87 -6.01
C HIS A 26 -14.26 11.79 -6.84
N VAL A 27 -13.73 10.57 -7.08
CA VAL A 27 -12.43 10.34 -7.71
C VAL A 27 -12.26 11.12 -9.01
N GLY A 28 -13.32 11.22 -9.82
CA GLY A 28 -13.32 11.99 -11.07
C GLY A 28 -13.10 13.49 -10.84
N LYS A 29 -13.76 14.07 -9.83
CA LYS A 29 -13.59 15.49 -9.48
C LYS A 29 -12.19 15.75 -8.94
N LEU A 30 -11.65 14.86 -8.10
CA LEU A 30 -10.28 14.96 -7.59
C LEU A 30 -9.24 14.87 -8.70
N LEU A 31 -9.43 13.97 -9.65
CA LEU A 31 -8.54 13.82 -10.80
C LEU A 31 -8.56 15.10 -11.67
N ALA A 32 -9.72 15.68 -11.92
CA ALA A 32 -9.88 16.94 -12.64
C ALA A 32 -9.17 18.11 -11.94
N ARG A 33 -9.31 18.25 -10.61
CA ARG A 33 -8.60 19.24 -9.78
C ARG A 33 -7.07 19.09 -9.83
N CYS A 34 -6.59 17.94 -10.28
CA CYS A 34 -5.17 17.62 -10.44
C CYS A 34 -4.73 17.62 -11.90
N ASN A 35 -5.42 18.37 -12.76
CA ASN A 35 -5.18 18.45 -14.22
C ASN A 35 -5.36 17.11 -14.97
N GLY A 36 -6.04 16.15 -14.36
CA GLY A 36 -6.45 14.90 -15.00
C GLY A 36 -7.77 15.06 -15.75
N MET A 37 -7.89 16.07 -16.61
CA MET A 37 -9.08 16.38 -17.40
C MET A 37 -8.76 16.49 -18.88
N LYS A 38 -9.75 16.32 -19.72
CA LYS A 38 -9.65 16.43 -21.17
C LYS A 38 -10.99 16.96 -21.71
N GLU A 39 -10.92 17.91 -22.62
CA GLU A 39 -12.12 18.54 -23.20
C GLU A 39 -12.81 17.65 -24.26
N LYS A 40 -12.03 16.92 -25.05
CA LYS A 40 -12.53 16.08 -26.14
C LYS A 40 -11.99 14.66 -26.07
N GLY A 41 -12.81 13.69 -26.44
CA GLY A 41 -12.48 12.27 -26.50
C GLY A 41 -12.71 11.52 -25.18
N VAL A 42 -12.03 10.41 -24.99
CA VAL A 42 -12.24 9.52 -23.84
C VAL A 42 -11.87 10.20 -22.52
N SER A 43 -12.77 10.12 -21.56
CA SER A 43 -12.57 10.69 -20.22
C SER A 43 -11.36 10.07 -19.51
N PRO A 44 -10.47 10.88 -18.90
CA PRO A 44 -9.39 10.39 -18.05
C PRO A 44 -9.88 9.50 -16.90
N VAL A 45 -11.07 9.74 -16.37
CA VAL A 45 -11.67 8.92 -15.31
C VAL A 45 -11.98 7.50 -15.79
N SER A 46 -12.49 7.35 -17.02
CA SER A 46 -12.73 6.03 -17.61
C SER A 46 -11.42 5.27 -17.80
N LEU A 47 -10.37 5.93 -18.30
CA LEU A 47 -9.04 5.33 -18.44
C LEU A 47 -8.42 4.95 -17.11
N PHE A 48 -8.60 5.80 -16.09
CA PHE A 48 -8.16 5.52 -14.72
C PHE A 48 -8.90 4.32 -14.14
N ARG A 49 -10.23 4.28 -14.25
CA ARG A 49 -11.08 3.17 -13.78
C ARG A 49 -10.67 1.86 -14.45
N TYR A 50 -10.55 1.84 -15.76
CA TYR A 50 -10.08 0.68 -16.49
C TYR A 50 -8.75 0.15 -15.94
N LYS A 51 -7.75 1.03 -15.78
CA LYS A 51 -6.43 0.63 -15.27
C LYS A 51 -6.52 0.15 -13.82
N LEU A 52 -7.34 0.78 -13.00
CA LEU A 52 -7.54 0.38 -11.61
C LEU A 52 -8.15 -1.03 -11.53
N SER A 53 -9.20 -1.30 -12.31
CA SER A 53 -9.93 -2.58 -12.28
C SER A 53 -9.16 -3.71 -12.96
N ASN A 54 -8.24 -3.40 -13.88
CA ASN A 54 -7.58 -4.40 -14.71
C ASN A 54 -6.79 -5.45 -13.93
N ILE A 55 -6.32 -5.13 -12.72
CA ILE A 55 -5.61 -6.09 -11.85
C ILE A 55 -6.53 -7.23 -11.40
N PHE A 56 -7.80 -6.95 -11.15
CA PHE A 56 -8.79 -7.92 -10.70
C PHE A 56 -9.28 -8.83 -11.85
N VAL A 57 -9.15 -8.38 -13.10
CA VAL A 57 -9.46 -9.19 -14.28
C VAL A 57 -8.34 -10.22 -14.59
N GLY A 58 -7.14 -10.02 -14.03
CA GLY A 58 -6.01 -10.93 -14.21
C GLY A 58 -5.43 -10.98 -15.64
N ARG A 59 -5.86 -10.10 -16.55
CA ARG A 59 -5.42 -10.08 -17.95
C ARG A 59 -4.93 -8.70 -18.36
N SER A 60 -3.76 -8.65 -19.02
CA SER A 60 -3.27 -7.39 -19.62
C SER A 60 -4.18 -6.91 -20.74
N MET A 61 -4.16 -5.60 -21.03
CA MET A 61 -4.88 -5.04 -22.19
C MET A 61 -4.55 -5.77 -23.51
N TYR A 62 -3.30 -6.15 -23.69
CA TYR A 62 -2.87 -6.92 -24.86
C TYR A 62 -3.61 -8.28 -24.95
N MET A 63 -3.63 -9.02 -23.85
CA MET A 63 -4.34 -10.30 -23.78
C MET A 63 -5.84 -10.13 -24.01
N GLN A 64 -6.45 -9.09 -23.43
CA GLN A 64 -7.86 -8.78 -23.66
C GLN A 64 -8.15 -8.48 -25.13
N GLN A 65 -7.28 -7.74 -25.81
CA GLN A 65 -7.41 -7.48 -27.25
C GLN A 65 -7.26 -8.74 -28.08
N GLN A 66 -6.30 -9.61 -27.77
CA GLN A 66 -6.09 -10.87 -28.51
C GLN A 66 -7.24 -11.86 -28.33
N THR A 67 -7.85 -11.89 -27.15
CA THR A 67 -8.96 -12.81 -26.84
C THR A 67 -10.33 -12.23 -27.16
N GLY A 68 -10.41 -11.01 -27.73
CA GLY A 68 -11.69 -10.35 -28.04
C GLY A 68 -12.49 -9.91 -26.80
N SER A 69 -11.89 -9.99 -25.59
CA SER A 69 -12.54 -9.59 -24.34
C SER A 69 -12.39 -8.09 -24.01
N PHE A 70 -11.63 -7.34 -24.83
CA PHE A 70 -11.49 -5.90 -24.69
C PHE A 70 -12.73 -5.19 -25.24
N LYS A 71 -13.59 -4.73 -24.34
CA LYS A 71 -14.87 -4.07 -24.70
C LYS A 71 -14.83 -2.54 -24.60
N GLU A 72 -13.67 -1.96 -24.31
CA GLU A 72 -13.53 -0.53 -24.07
C GLU A 72 -13.56 0.31 -25.36
N ALA A 73 -14.20 1.46 -25.30
CA ALA A 73 -14.34 2.41 -26.44
C ALA A 73 -13.09 3.26 -26.69
N PHE A 74 -11.89 2.80 -26.31
CA PHE A 74 -10.65 3.56 -26.53
C PHE A 74 -9.50 2.69 -27.06
N SER A 75 -8.58 3.34 -27.75
CA SER A 75 -7.41 2.66 -28.30
C SER A 75 -6.27 2.55 -27.29
N LYS A 76 -5.37 1.59 -27.50
CA LYS A 76 -4.10 1.44 -26.79
C LYS A 76 -3.31 2.75 -26.70
N ASN A 77 -3.23 3.50 -27.79
CA ASN A 77 -2.51 4.78 -27.84
C ASN A 77 -3.16 5.86 -26.96
N THR A 78 -4.49 5.89 -26.88
CA THR A 78 -5.21 6.80 -25.98
C THR A 78 -4.90 6.51 -24.53
N PHE A 79 -4.88 5.22 -24.17
CA PHE A 79 -4.54 4.78 -22.82
C PHE A 79 -3.09 5.11 -22.45
N TYR A 80 -2.12 4.83 -23.29
CA TYR A 80 -0.73 5.17 -23.00
C TYR A 80 -0.47 6.68 -22.95
N ARG A 81 -1.16 7.48 -23.77
CA ARG A 81 -1.09 8.95 -23.67
C ARG A 81 -1.62 9.46 -22.34
N PHE A 82 -2.66 8.86 -21.80
CA PHE A 82 -3.15 9.19 -20.47
C PHE A 82 -2.08 8.90 -19.39
N LEU A 83 -1.49 7.70 -19.36
CA LEU A 83 -0.45 7.37 -18.39
C LEU A 83 0.80 8.26 -18.51
N ASN A 84 1.17 8.63 -19.73
CA ASN A 84 2.33 9.50 -20.00
C ASN A 84 2.02 11.00 -19.85
N SER A 85 0.88 11.37 -19.27
CA SER A 85 0.51 12.77 -19.09
C SER A 85 1.49 13.50 -18.17
N ALA A 86 2.22 14.45 -18.72
CA ALA A 86 3.12 15.34 -17.97
C ALA A 86 2.35 16.35 -17.12
N LYS A 87 1.06 16.60 -17.43
CA LYS A 87 0.22 17.63 -16.82
C LYS A 87 -0.49 17.18 -15.54
N THR A 88 -0.74 15.87 -15.35
CA THR A 88 -1.49 15.36 -14.19
C THR A 88 -0.63 15.40 -12.93
N ASN A 89 -1.13 16.01 -11.86
CA ASN A 89 -0.46 16.08 -10.56
C ASN A 89 -0.83 14.86 -9.70
N TRP A 90 -0.16 13.74 -9.94
CA TRP A 90 -0.42 12.48 -9.24
C TRP A 90 -0.14 12.56 -7.73
N LEU A 91 0.90 13.31 -7.33
CA LEU A 91 1.24 13.53 -5.93
C LEU A 91 0.08 14.20 -5.16
N ARG A 92 -0.48 15.27 -5.74
CA ARG A 92 -1.62 15.97 -5.15
C ARG A 92 -2.90 15.13 -5.21
N PHE A 93 -3.09 14.36 -6.28
CA PHE A 93 -4.26 13.50 -6.45
C PHE A 93 -4.37 12.45 -5.35
N THR A 94 -3.31 11.70 -5.11
CA THR A 94 -3.31 10.67 -4.06
C THR A 94 -3.44 11.29 -2.67
N SER A 95 -2.81 12.45 -2.42
CA SER A 95 -2.96 13.19 -1.15
C SER A 95 -4.39 13.67 -0.92
N LEU A 96 -5.07 14.22 -1.93
CA LEU A 96 -6.47 14.64 -1.83
C LEU A 96 -7.41 13.47 -1.58
N LEU A 97 -7.19 12.35 -2.28
CA LEU A 97 -7.99 11.15 -2.10
C LEU A 97 -7.79 10.55 -0.70
N ALA A 98 -6.56 10.50 -0.22
CA ALA A 98 -6.25 10.05 1.13
C ALA A 98 -6.89 10.97 2.19
N ALA A 99 -6.83 12.30 1.99
CA ALA A 99 -7.46 13.26 2.89
C ALA A 99 -8.99 13.12 2.91
N ASP A 100 -9.61 12.89 1.77
CA ASP A 100 -11.05 12.63 1.67
C ASP A 100 -11.44 11.39 2.46
N ILE A 101 -10.77 10.25 2.22
CA ILE A 101 -11.01 9.00 2.91
C ILE A 101 -10.80 9.14 4.43
N VAL A 102 -9.67 9.69 4.84
CA VAL A 102 -9.33 9.80 6.27
C VAL A 102 -10.29 10.72 6.99
N ASN A 103 -10.55 11.92 6.45
CA ASN A 103 -11.34 12.92 7.14
C ASN A 103 -12.84 12.59 7.18
N HIS A 104 -13.40 11.98 6.13
CA HIS A 104 -14.84 11.71 6.07
C HIS A 104 -15.20 10.30 6.56
N ASP A 105 -14.33 9.29 6.34
CA ASP A 105 -14.71 7.91 6.65
C ASP A 105 -14.00 7.34 7.88
N ILE A 106 -12.68 7.59 8.04
CA ILE A 106 -11.89 6.89 9.07
C ILE A 106 -11.91 7.63 10.40
N LYS A 107 -11.76 8.95 10.41
CA LYS A 107 -11.72 9.72 11.65
C LYS A 107 -12.98 9.56 12.50
N GLY A 108 -14.15 9.45 11.88
CA GLY A 108 -15.41 9.21 12.58
C GLY A 108 -15.51 7.81 13.24
N LEU A 109 -14.70 6.84 12.78
CA LEU A 109 -14.62 5.47 13.33
C LEU A 109 -13.46 5.31 14.32
N THR A 110 -12.67 6.35 14.51
CA THR A 110 -11.48 6.32 15.35
C THR A 110 -11.80 6.89 16.71
N ASN A 111 -11.46 6.17 17.78
CA ASN A 111 -11.60 6.65 19.15
C ASN A 111 -10.54 7.74 19.43
N ASP A 112 -10.88 8.79 20.20
CA ASP A 112 -9.98 9.89 20.57
C ASP A 112 -8.71 9.42 21.31
N SER A 113 -8.75 8.26 21.97
CA SER A 113 -7.57 7.65 22.58
C SER A 113 -6.56 7.09 21.57
N ARG A 114 -6.93 6.96 20.29
CA ARG A 114 -6.04 6.47 19.23
C ARG A 114 -5.19 7.60 18.71
N LYS A 115 -3.87 7.41 18.78
CA LYS A 115 -2.90 8.34 18.19
C LYS A 115 -2.83 8.11 16.69
N ASN A 116 -3.15 9.15 15.91
CA ASN A 116 -3.01 9.13 14.47
C ASN A 116 -1.57 9.41 14.08
N VAL A 117 -1.05 8.68 13.11
CA VAL A 117 0.35 8.78 12.74
C VAL A 117 0.54 8.93 11.22
N PHE A 118 1.48 9.77 10.82
CA PHE A 118 2.12 9.64 9.52
C PHE A 118 3.27 8.64 9.62
N ILE A 119 3.42 7.79 8.64
CA ILE A 119 4.50 6.81 8.54
C ILE A 119 5.27 7.08 7.26
N ILE A 120 6.58 7.24 7.39
CA ILE A 120 7.48 7.49 6.27
C ILE A 120 8.48 6.33 6.18
N ASP A 121 8.54 5.74 5.01
CA ASP A 121 9.53 4.70 4.70
C ASP A 121 9.79 4.64 3.20
N ASP A 122 10.84 3.94 2.80
CA ASP A 122 11.15 3.74 1.40
C ASP A 122 11.25 2.26 1.03
N SER A 123 10.96 1.98 -0.22
CA SER A 123 11.03 0.63 -0.77
C SER A 123 11.68 0.63 -2.15
N LEU A 124 12.39 -0.43 -2.48
CA LEU A 124 12.96 -0.58 -3.82
C LEU A 124 11.85 -0.76 -4.87
N PHE A 125 11.83 0.12 -5.86
CA PHE A 125 11.07 -0.01 -7.09
C PHE A 125 12.00 -0.50 -8.19
N ASN A 126 12.11 -1.82 -8.34
CA ASN A 126 13.05 -2.46 -9.24
C ASN A 126 12.65 -2.32 -10.71
N ARG A 127 13.63 -2.09 -11.61
CA ARG A 127 13.44 -1.98 -13.07
C ARG A 127 14.54 -2.71 -13.81
N THR A 128 14.23 -3.84 -14.41
CA THR A 128 15.20 -4.67 -15.15
C THR A 128 15.77 -3.96 -16.38
N SER A 129 14.92 -3.27 -17.16
CA SER A 129 15.29 -2.53 -18.37
C SER A 129 15.65 -1.07 -18.13
N CYS A 130 16.40 -0.79 -17.05
CA CYS A 130 16.66 0.57 -16.58
C CYS A 130 17.43 1.47 -17.56
N LYS A 131 18.19 0.90 -18.51
CA LYS A 131 18.94 1.67 -19.53
C LYS A 131 18.06 2.61 -20.36
N LYS A 132 16.81 2.24 -20.62
CA LYS A 132 15.85 3.04 -21.39
C LYS A 132 14.83 3.76 -20.53
N THR A 133 14.76 3.43 -19.23
CA THR A 133 13.80 4.03 -18.29
C THR A 133 14.32 5.39 -17.85
N GLU A 134 13.53 6.43 -18.08
CA GLU A 134 13.85 7.80 -17.70
C GLU A 134 14.18 7.89 -16.21
N LEU A 135 15.28 8.57 -15.83
CA LEU A 135 15.83 8.70 -14.48
C LEU A 135 16.20 7.37 -13.80
N GLY A 136 16.17 6.25 -14.52
CA GLY A 136 16.57 4.96 -13.96
C GLY A 136 17.97 5.01 -13.38
N SER A 137 18.14 4.55 -12.14
CA SER A 137 19.38 4.74 -11.37
C SER A 137 19.86 3.44 -10.72
N LYS A 138 21.15 3.43 -10.32
CA LYS A 138 21.68 2.44 -9.39
C LYS A 138 21.20 2.79 -7.99
N VAL A 139 20.53 1.85 -7.34
CA VAL A 139 19.97 1.99 -5.99
C VAL A 139 20.55 0.89 -5.13
N PHE A 140 21.08 1.24 -3.96
CA PHE A 140 21.58 0.24 -3.01
C PHE A 140 20.41 -0.44 -2.30
N ASP A 141 20.37 -1.76 -2.38
CA ASP A 141 19.41 -2.59 -1.66
C ASP A 141 20.05 -3.12 -0.39
N HIS A 142 19.55 -2.65 0.77
CA HIS A 142 20.06 -3.06 2.08
C HIS A 142 19.69 -4.50 2.45
N THR A 143 18.70 -5.10 1.81
CA THR A 143 18.30 -6.49 2.04
C THR A 143 19.31 -7.45 1.43
N ASP A 144 19.67 -7.22 0.17
CA ASP A 144 20.60 -8.07 -0.57
C ASP A 144 22.05 -7.55 -0.52
N MET A 145 22.31 -6.42 0.15
CA MET A 145 23.61 -5.74 0.29
C MET A 145 24.30 -5.49 -1.07
N ARG A 146 23.54 -5.17 -2.11
CA ARG A 146 24.03 -4.94 -3.47
C ARG A 146 23.29 -3.81 -4.18
N PHE A 147 23.90 -3.27 -5.23
CA PHE A 147 23.23 -2.30 -6.10
C PHE A 147 22.25 -2.99 -7.05
N LYS A 148 21.02 -2.49 -7.07
CA LYS A 148 19.97 -2.84 -8.03
C LYS A 148 19.65 -1.66 -8.94
N LYS A 149 18.92 -1.92 -10.03
CA LYS A 149 18.52 -0.90 -11.00
C LYS A 149 17.07 -0.50 -10.75
N GLY A 150 16.77 0.80 -10.68
CA GLY A 150 15.41 1.27 -10.45
C GLY A 150 15.37 2.60 -9.72
N PHE A 151 14.47 2.67 -8.74
CA PHE A 151 14.22 3.86 -7.91
C PHE A 151 14.06 3.45 -6.45
N ARG A 152 14.27 4.39 -5.53
CA ARG A 152 13.76 4.30 -4.16
C ARG A 152 12.40 4.96 -4.10
N MET A 153 11.35 4.20 -3.86
CA MET A 153 10.01 4.72 -3.71
C MET A 153 9.82 5.19 -2.26
N LEU A 154 10.08 6.48 -2.03
CA LEU A 154 9.78 7.13 -0.77
C LEU A 154 8.27 7.31 -0.67
N THR A 155 7.68 6.89 0.43
CA THR A 155 6.24 6.88 0.65
C THR A 155 5.88 7.51 1.99
N LEU A 156 4.86 8.36 1.97
CA LEU A 156 4.15 8.85 3.13
C LEU A 156 2.80 8.13 3.21
N SER A 157 2.50 7.54 4.36
CA SER A 157 1.21 6.92 4.67
C SER A 157 0.64 7.50 5.96
N TRP A 158 -0.67 7.44 6.13
CA TRP A 158 -1.37 7.78 7.35
C TRP A 158 -1.96 6.52 7.99
N SER A 159 -2.02 6.47 9.33
CA SER A 159 -2.66 5.36 10.03
C SER A 159 -3.22 5.77 11.39
N ASP A 160 -4.37 5.19 11.77
CA ASP A 160 -4.93 5.22 13.13
C ASP A 160 -4.45 4.02 13.99
N GLY A 161 -3.64 3.14 13.42
CA GLY A 161 -3.18 1.89 14.03
C GLY A 161 -3.99 0.66 13.62
N ASN A 162 -5.17 0.85 13.01
CA ASN A 162 -6.02 -0.20 12.47
C ASN A 162 -5.93 -0.25 10.94
N THR A 163 -6.08 0.90 10.31
CA THR A 163 -6.07 1.05 8.86
C THR A 163 -4.92 1.95 8.44
N LEU A 164 -4.13 1.50 7.47
CA LEU A 164 -3.12 2.33 6.81
C LEU A 164 -3.68 2.83 5.48
N ILE A 165 -3.55 4.14 5.23
CA ILE A 165 -3.90 4.79 3.96
C ILE A 165 -2.63 5.39 3.36
N PRO A 166 -2.17 4.95 2.17
CA PRO A 166 -1.05 5.58 1.49
C PRO A 166 -1.44 6.99 1.04
N VAL A 167 -0.64 7.98 1.39
CA VAL A 167 -0.96 9.39 1.10
C VAL A 167 -0.35 9.84 -0.21
N ASN A 168 0.96 9.72 -0.32
CA ASN A 168 1.69 10.09 -1.52
C ASN A 168 3.07 9.44 -1.57
N SER A 169 3.74 9.55 -2.72
CA SER A 169 5.08 8.99 -2.90
C SER A 169 5.90 9.72 -3.95
N CYS A 170 7.20 9.52 -3.89
CA CYS A 170 8.16 9.95 -4.90
C CYS A 170 9.09 8.80 -5.27
N LEU A 171 9.26 8.55 -6.56
CA LEU A 171 10.27 7.63 -7.08
C LEU A 171 11.62 8.36 -7.13
N LEU A 172 12.43 8.23 -6.07
CA LEU A 172 13.72 8.89 -5.96
C LEU A 172 14.75 8.26 -6.90
N ALA A 173 15.43 9.11 -7.65
CA ALA A 173 16.55 8.80 -8.52
C ALA A 173 17.83 9.47 -7.99
N SER A 174 18.97 8.99 -8.43
CA SER A 174 20.24 9.63 -8.04
C SER A 174 20.38 11.00 -8.72
N ALA A 175 20.86 11.98 -7.96
CA ALA A 175 21.35 13.24 -8.53
C ALA A 175 22.76 13.12 -9.14
N LYS A 176 23.53 12.08 -8.78
CA LYS A 176 24.86 11.84 -9.31
C LYS A 176 24.78 11.18 -10.69
N THR A 177 25.35 11.81 -11.70
CA THR A 177 25.37 11.32 -13.09
C THR A 177 25.94 9.91 -13.21
N THR A 178 26.97 9.57 -12.43
CA THR A 178 27.60 8.24 -12.40
C THR A 178 26.67 7.11 -11.96
N ASN A 179 25.60 7.44 -11.23
CA ASN A 179 24.62 6.49 -10.76
C ASN A 179 23.36 6.43 -11.65
N ILE A 180 23.17 7.42 -12.53
CA ILE A 180 22.07 7.42 -13.49
C ILE A 180 22.41 6.46 -14.62
N ILE A 181 21.45 5.59 -14.95
CA ILE A 181 21.59 4.58 -16.01
C ILE A 181 20.71 4.94 -17.21
N GLY A 182 19.52 5.42 -16.95
CA GLY A 182 18.53 5.77 -17.99
C GLY A 182 18.67 7.24 -18.44
N PRO A 183 17.94 7.62 -19.50
CA PRO A 183 18.00 8.99 -20.01
C PRO A 183 17.42 9.98 -19.00
N VAL A 184 17.99 11.16 -18.97
CA VAL A 184 17.44 12.34 -18.26
C VAL A 184 16.81 13.23 -19.30
N LYS A 185 15.52 13.54 -19.17
CA LYS A 185 14.82 14.48 -20.04
C LYS A 185 14.79 15.85 -19.38
N ASP A 186 15.04 16.85 -20.16
CA ASP A 186 14.92 18.24 -19.70
C ASP A 186 13.46 18.70 -19.79
N PHE A 187 13.00 19.37 -18.74
CA PHE A 187 11.69 19.97 -18.63
C PHE A 187 11.81 21.33 -17.96
N ASP A 188 11.05 22.29 -18.41
CA ASP A 188 10.93 23.57 -17.69
C ASP A 188 10.53 23.33 -16.23
N ASN A 189 11.37 23.77 -15.31
CA ASN A 189 11.22 23.59 -13.86
C ASN A 189 9.94 24.22 -13.27
N ARG A 190 9.28 25.11 -14.01
CA ARG A 190 7.98 25.69 -13.63
C ARG A 190 6.84 24.72 -13.86
N THR A 191 6.98 23.78 -14.79
CA THR A 191 5.96 22.77 -15.11
C THR A 191 5.86 21.69 -14.04
N LEU A 192 4.73 20.98 -13.99
CA LEU A 192 4.56 19.82 -13.09
C LEU A 192 5.54 18.70 -13.42
N ALA A 193 5.83 18.49 -14.71
CA ALA A 193 6.81 17.51 -15.16
C ALA A 193 8.23 17.85 -14.66
N GLY A 194 8.64 19.12 -14.78
CA GLY A 194 9.93 19.59 -14.27
C GLY A 194 10.01 19.49 -12.75
N LYS A 195 8.99 19.98 -12.02
CA LYS A 195 8.92 19.89 -10.55
C LYS A 195 9.00 18.44 -10.07
N ARG A 196 8.32 17.51 -10.75
CA ARG A 196 8.34 16.07 -10.42
C ARG A 196 9.74 15.48 -10.57
N ARG A 197 10.47 15.82 -11.61
CA ARG A 197 11.83 15.34 -11.86
C ARG A 197 12.85 15.96 -10.90
N LYS A 198 12.68 17.25 -10.60
CA LYS A 198 13.47 17.92 -9.57
C LYS A 198 13.29 17.23 -8.21
N LEU A 199 12.06 16.97 -7.80
CA LEU A 199 11.76 16.24 -6.56
C LEU A 199 12.39 14.83 -6.58
N ALA A 200 12.36 14.13 -7.71
CA ALA A 200 12.95 12.80 -7.84
C ALA A 200 14.47 12.79 -7.58
N GLN A 201 15.16 13.89 -7.85
CA GLN A 201 16.61 14.00 -7.70
C GLN A 201 17.03 14.80 -6.46
N THR A 202 16.11 15.17 -5.58
CA THR A 202 16.43 15.74 -4.27
C THR A 202 16.89 14.67 -3.29
N LYS A 203 17.52 15.09 -2.22
CA LYS A 203 17.89 14.18 -1.13
C LYS A 203 16.63 13.64 -0.44
N ALA A 204 16.67 12.39 -0.01
CA ALA A 204 15.52 11.74 0.63
C ALA A 204 14.91 12.53 1.81
N PRO A 205 15.69 13.17 2.72
CA PRO A 205 15.11 14.00 3.78
C PRO A 205 14.35 15.24 3.27
N GLU A 206 14.83 15.86 2.20
CA GLU A 206 14.17 17.02 1.58
C GLU A 206 12.89 16.57 0.85
N ALA A 207 12.95 15.44 0.13
CA ALA A 207 11.78 14.85 -0.50
C ALA A 207 10.72 14.44 0.53
N MET A 208 11.13 13.88 1.68
CA MET A 208 10.26 13.56 2.81
C MET A 208 9.46 14.79 3.27
N MET A 209 10.13 15.92 3.46
CA MET A 209 9.46 17.17 3.85
C MET A 209 8.49 17.65 2.79
N ALA A 210 8.82 17.54 1.51
CA ALA A 210 7.92 17.91 0.42
C ALA A 210 6.67 17.01 0.34
N LEU A 211 6.80 15.71 0.64
CA LEU A 211 5.66 14.79 0.74
C LEU A 211 4.75 15.19 1.91
N LEU A 212 5.33 15.49 3.07
CA LEU A 212 4.61 15.91 4.26
C LEU A 212 3.89 17.25 4.04
N ASP A 213 4.58 18.24 3.46
CA ASP A 213 3.98 19.55 3.13
C ASP A 213 2.80 19.40 2.16
N THR A 214 2.90 18.48 1.20
CA THR A 214 1.80 18.19 0.28
C THR A 214 0.59 17.60 1.02
N ALA A 215 0.81 16.70 1.98
CA ALA A 215 -0.27 16.12 2.80
C ALA A 215 -0.95 17.19 3.67
N LEU A 216 -0.17 18.03 4.34
CA LEU A 216 -0.69 19.13 5.16
C LEU A 216 -1.46 20.15 4.31
N SER A 217 -0.99 20.46 3.10
CA SER A 217 -1.64 21.42 2.19
C SER A 217 -3.03 20.99 1.70
N VAL A 218 -3.37 19.72 1.80
CA VAL A 218 -4.70 19.18 1.46
C VAL A 218 -5.59 18.95 2.69
N GLY A 219 -5.15 19.38 3.88
CA GLY A 219 -5.89 19.27 5.12
C GLY A 219 -5.83 17.87 5.78
N LEU A 220 -4.80 17.10 5.48
CA LEU A 220 -4.55 15.82 6.14
C LEU A 220 -3.49 16.00 7.23
N ASN A 221 -3.87 15.75 8.49
CA ASN A 221 -3.03 15.91 9.66
C ASN A 221 -2.89 14.59 10.43
N ALA A 222 -1.83 14.48 11.24
CA ALA A 222 -1.60 13.42 12.20
C ALA A 222 -0.95 13.97 13.47
N ASP A 223 -1.06 13.23 14.59
CA ASP A 223 -0.46 13.63 15.86
C ASP A 223 1.06 13.41 15.83
N TYR A 224 1.50 12.31 15.21
CA TYR A 224 2.92 11.91 15.18
C TYR A 224 3.39 11.58 13.78
N VAL A 225 4.69 11.76 13.55
CA VAL A 225 5.40 11.28 12.35
C VAL A 225 6.38 10.19 12.76
N LEU A 226 6.23 9.00 12.15
CA LEU A 226 7.06 7.83 12.42
C LEU A 226 8.01 7.56 11.25
N PHE A 227 9.27 7.31 11.53
CA PHE A 227 10.25 6.86 10.54
C PHE A 227 11.39 6.07 11.17
N ASP A 228 12.16 5.42 10.32
CA ASP A 228 13.32 4.64 10.74
C ASP A 228 14.56 5.50 10.99
N SER A 229 15.66 4.86 11.35
CA SER A 229 16.93 5.52 11.67
C SER A 229 17.59 6.21 10.46
N TRP A 230 17.16 5.92 9.24
CA TRP A 230 17.70 6.53 8.04
C TRP A 230 17.30 8.00 7.90
N PHE A 231 16.06 8.33 8.28
CA PHE A 231 15.53 9.70 8.25
C PHE A 231 15.71 10.45 9.56
N SER A 232 16.12 9.74 10.63
CA SER A 232 16.23 10.30 11.98
C SER A 232 17.50 11.13 12.16
N ASN A 233 17.39 12.43 11.87
CA ASN A 233 18.41 13.39 12.26
C ASN A 233 17.77 14.64 12.91
N PRO A 234 18.50 15.36 13.76
CA PRO A 234 17.98 16.52 14.50
C PRO A 234 17.28 17.58 13.63
N VAL A 235 17.80 17.84 12.44
CA VAL A 235 17.22 18.87 11.53
C VAL A 235 15.83 18.49 11.07
N GLN A 236 15.60 17.23 10.68
CA GLN A 236 14.28 16.76 10.27
C GLN A 236 13.32 16.70 11.46
N ILE A 237 13.79 16.24 12.62
CA ILE A 237 12.97 16.16 13.84
C ILE A 237 12.46 17.56 14.24
N THR A 238 13.33 18.54 14.31
CA THR A 238 12.94 19.91 14.65
C THR A 238 12.05 20.55 13.58
N ALA A 239 12.33 20.30 12.30
CA ALA A 239 11.52 20.81 11.19
C ALA A 239 10.09 20.21 11.18
N ILE A 240 9.91 18.94 11.54
CA ILE A 240 8.58 18.32 11.66
C ILE A 240 7.86 18.88 12.88
N HIS A 241 8.54 18.98 14.02
CA HIS A 241 7.97 19.53 15.24
C HIS A 241 7.50 20.99 15.05
N SER A 242 8.25 21.81 14.31
CA SER A 242 7.82 23.17 13.97
C SER A 242 6.56 23.25 13.10
N LYS A 243 6.12 22.14 12.49
CA LYS A 243 4.85 22.02 11.76
C LYS A 243 3.68 21.60 12.67
N GLY A 244 3.88 21.51 13.97
CA GLY A 244 2.85 21.14 14.96
C GLY A 244 2.60 19.65 15.10
N MET A 245 3.54 18.80 14.69
CA MET A 245 3.46 17.34 14.83
C MET A 245 4.63 16.83 15.65
N ASP A 246 4.36 15.84 16.51
CA ASP A 246 5.43 15.18 17.23
C ASP A 246 6.10 14.08 16.39
N VAL A 247 7.31 13.74 16.76
CA VAL A 247 8.11 12.73 16.07
C VAL A 247 8.38 11.56 17.00
N ILE A 248 8.14 10.34 16.52
CA ILE A 248 8.68 9.12 17.16
C ILE A 248 9.52 8.37 16.13
N ALA A 249 10.83 8.32 16.35
CA ALA A 249 11.76 7.75 15.37
C ALA A 249 12.82 6.85 16.02
N MET A 250 13.27 5.84 15.28
CA MET A 250 14.44 5.08 15.70
C MET A 250 15.71 5.91 15.46
N ILE A 251 16.61 5.93 16.44
CA ILE A 251 17.86 6.71 16.39
C ILE A 251 18.96 5.89 15.73
N LYS A 252 19.68 6.55 14.80
CA LYS A 252 20.93 6.00 14.27
C LYS A 252 22.06 6.12 15.29
N LYS A 253 22.72 5.01 15.61
CA LYS A 253 23.87 4.97 16.54
C LYS A 253 25.13 5.56 15.91
N SER A 254 25.11 6.84 15.58
CA SER A 254 26.22 7.57 14.96
C SER A 254 26.93 8.44 16.00
N SER A 255 28.26 8.50 15.94
CA SER A 255 29.06 9.44 16.75
C SER A 255 28.90 10.89 16.28
N ARG A 256 28.43 11.09 15.03
CA ARG A 256 28.26 12.43 14.43
C ARG A 256 26.96 13.11 14.87
N ILE A 257 25.95 12.33 15.30
CA ILE A 257 24.67 12.87 15.77
C ILE A 257 24.77 13.08 17.28
N LYS A 258 24.57 14.30 17.72
CA LYS A 258 24.69 14.71 19.13
C LYS A 258 23.35 15.25 19.63
N TYR A 259 23.08 14.99 20.91
CA TYR A 259 21.95 15.47 21.67
C TYR A 259 22.47 16.23 22.91
N SER A 260 21.82 17.29 23.34
CA SER A 260 22.19 17.97 24.58
C SER A 260 21.63 17.19 25.77
N TYR A 261 22.51 16.67 26.61
CA TYR A 261 22.22 15.88 27.80
C TYR A 261 23.11 16.32 28.95
N GLY A 262 22.50 16.78 30.06
CA GLY A 262 23.25 17.31 31.23
C GLY A 262 24.20 18.45 30.86
N GLY A 263 23.77 19.36 29.98
CA GLY A 263 24.57 20.49 29.51
C GLY A 263 25.68 20.14 28.52
N LYS A 264 25.82 18.89 28.09
CA LYS A 264 26.87 18.42 27.18
C LYS A 264 26.31 17.85 25.89
N GLN A 265 27.02 18.04 24.77
CA GLN A 265 26.67 17.46 23.47
C GLN A 265 27.20 16.04 23.37
N LEU A 266 26.33 15.05 23.57
CA LEU A 266 26.66 13.62 23.60
C LEU A 266 25.96 12.85 22.50
N SER A 267 26.65 11.86 21.95
CA SER A 267 26.02 10.86 21.07
C SER A 267 25.16 9.89 21.88
N ILE A 268 24.22 9.22 21.21
CA ILE A 268 23.38 8.22 21.88
C ILE A 268 24.20 7.10 22.54
N LYS A 269 25.35 6.73 21.98
CA LYS A 269 26.25 5.72 22.60
C LYS A 269 26.86 6.24 23.91
N GLU A 270 27.29 7.48 23.96
CA GLU A 270 27.83 8.13 25.15
C GLU A 270 26.77 8.30 26.22
N ILE A 271 25.54 8.71 25.84
CA ILE A 271 24.40 8.80 26.75
C ILE A 271 24.10 7.41 27.33
N TYR A 272 24.01 6.40 26.48
CA TYR A 272 23.73 5.02 26.90
C TYR A 272 24.81 4.50 27.84
N SER A 273 26.10 4.73 27.58
CA SER A 273 27.20 4.24 28.46
C SER A 273 27.20 4.90 29.83
N LYS A 274 26.87 6.19 29.92
CA LYS A 274 26.90 6.97 31.17
C LYS A 274 25.77 6.65 32.15
N ASN A 275 24.68 6.08 31.67
CA ASN A 275 23.48 5.85 32.48
C ASN A 275 23.35 4.38 32.90
N LYS A 276 22.85 4.14 34.12
CA LYS A 276 22.51 2.81 34.62
C LYS A 276 21.32 2.25 33.85
N LYS A 277 21.40 0.97 33.44
CA LYS A 277 20.34 0.30 32.69
C LYS A 277 19.41 -0.43 33.62
N ARG A 278 18.13 -0.51 33.24
CA ARG A 278 17.15 -1.37 33.90
C ARG A 278 17.42 -2.83 33.55
N HIS A 279 17.25 -3.71 34.53
CA HIS A 279 17.44 -5.15 34.40
C HIS A 279 16.11 -5.91 34.53
N GLY A 280 16.16 -7.20 34.36
CA GLY A 280 15.01 -8.08 34.53
C GLY A 280 13.98 -7.97 33.40
N ARG A 281 12.70 -8.00 33.76
CA ARG A 281 11.56 -8.01 32.81
C ARG A 281 11.15 -6.64 32.29
N SER A 282 11.90 -5.57 32.58
CA SER A 282 11.57 -4.23 32.09
C SER A 282 11.48 -4.19 30.58
N LYS A 283 10.41 -3.56 30.05
CA LYS A 283 10.18 -3.38 28.60
C LYS A 283 11.23 -2.49 27.95
N TYR A 284 11.89 -1.61 28.71
CA TYR A 284 12.96 -0.74 28.24
C TYR A 284 14.20 -0.78 29.16
N LEU A 285 15.36 -0.43 28.61
CA LEU A 285 16.65 -0.45 29.30
C LEU A 285 16.99 0.88 29.95
N LEU A 286 16.64 1.97 29.27
CA LEU A 286 16.98 3.33 29.66
C LEU A 286 15.92 4.28 29.10
N SER A 287 15.56 5.30 29.91
CA SER A 287 14.79 6.46 29.46
C SER A 287 15.49 7.72 29.96
N VAL A 288 15.71 8.68 29.09
CA VAL A 288 16.37 9.97 29.41
C VAL A 288 15.77 11.11 28.60
N ASP A 289 15.68 12.27 29.24
CA ASP A 289 15.29 13.51 28.55
C ASP A 289 16.52 14.20 27.98
N VAL A 290 16.37 14.71 26.77
CA VAL A 290 17.43 15.39 26.00
C VAL A 290 16.86 16.61 25.29
N MET A 291 17.73 17.50 24.84
CA MET A 291 17.36 18.55 23.89
C MET A 291 17.90 18.19 22.50
N VAL A 292 17.07 18.38 21.47
CA VAL A 292 17.36 18.08 20.07
C VAL A 292 17.38 19.36 19.26
N GLY A 293 18.36 19.51 18.39
CA GLY A 293 18.58 20.73 17.58
C GLY A 293 19.69 21.61 18.15
N LYS A 294 20.22 22.48 17.29
CA LYS A 294 21.28 23.42 17.69
C LYS A 294 20.76 24.85 17.88
N GLU A 295 20.04 25.36 16.87
CA GLU A 295 19.56 26.76 16.87
C GLU A 295 18.30 26.92 17.71
N THR A 296 17.34 26.03 17.52
CA THR A 296 16.08 25.97 18.28
C THR A 296 15.95 24.60 18.93
N PRO A 297 16.61 24.36 20.09
CA PRO A 297 16.54 23.08 20.75
C PRO A 297 15.12 22.79 21.26
N ILE A 298 14.60 21.61 20.97
CA ILE A 298 13.31 21.12 21.45
C ILE A 298 13.52 19.98 22.46
N PRO A 299 12.66 19.86 23.49
CA PRO A 299 12.74 18.74 24.40
C PRO A 299 12.35 17.43 23.70
N ALA A 300 12.99 16.35 24.09
CA ALA A 300 12.65 15.02 23.62
C ALA A 300 13.06 13.95 24.64
N LYS A 301 12.34 12.84 24.65
CA LYS A 301 12.63 11.67 25.44
C LYS A 301 13.29 10.60 24.57
N ILE A 302 14.39 10.02 25.03
CA ILE A 302 15.04 8.89 24.38
C ILE A 302 14.79 7.63 25.19
N VAL A 303 14.22 6.61 24.56
CA VAL A 303 13.93 5.30 25.15
C VAL A 303 14.78 4.23 24.47
N CYS A 304 15.62 3.54 25.25
CA CYS A 304 16.43 2.44 24.76
C CYS A 304 15.78 1.10 25.11
N VAL A 305 15.66 0.21 24.11
CA VAL A 305 15.05 -1.11 24.25
C VAL A 305 16.01 -2.23 23.84
N ARG A 306 15.73 -3.45 24.32
CA ARG A 306 16.47 -4.64 23.88
C ARG A 306 16.22 -4.92 22.40
N ASN A 307 17.26 -5.23 21.65
CA ASN A 307 17.08 -5.72 20.29
C ASN A 307 16.70 -7.21 20.33
N LYS A 308 15.46 -7.52 19.91
CA LYS A 308 14.95 -8.91 19.88
C LYS A 308 15.73 -9.82 18.94
N SER A 309 16.21 -9.26 17.83
CA SER A 309 16.99 -10.02 16.82
C SER A 309 18.45 -10.22 17.19
N ASN A 310 19.00 -9.36 18.07
CA ASN A 310 20.39 -9.47 18.53
C ASN A 310 20.45 -9.09 20.03
N ARG A 311 20.48 -10.08 20.89
CA ARG A 311 20.47 -9.88 22.37
C ARG A 311 21.66 -9.08 22.92
N LYS A 312 22.76 -8.98 22.14
CA LYS A 312 23.96 -8.18 22.50
C LYS A 312 23.82 -6.71 22.12
N ASP A 313 22.76 -6.37 21.38
CA ASP A 313 22.51 -5.03 20.87
C ASP A 313 21.24 -4.41 21.47
N TRP A 314 21.09 -3.10 21.30
CA TRP A 314 19.94 -2.35 21.77
C TRP A 314 19.49 -1.39 20.67
N LEU A 315 18.23 -1.00 20.72
CA LEU A 315 17.66 0.02 19.85
C LEU A 315 17.30 1.24 20.69
N ALA A 316 17.29 2.42 20.07
CA ALA A 316 16.87 3.64 20.72
C ALA A 316 15.81 4.35 19.89
N PHE A 317 14.76 4.81 20.56
CA PHE A 317 13.72 5.64 19.99
C PHE A 317 13.80 7.02 20.59
N ILE A 318 13.53 8.04 19.80
CA ILE A 318 13.34 9.42 20.25
C ILE A 318 11.88 9.80 20.08
N CYS A 319 11.33 10.51 21.05
CA CYS A 319 9.98 11.07 21.03
C CYS A 319 10.05 12.53 21.42
N THR A 320 9.46 13.43 20.63
CA THR A 320 9.38 14.86 20.97
C THR A 320 8.23 15.18 21.91
N ASP A 321 7.20 14.32 21.98
CA ASP A 321 6.19 14.36 23.02
C ASP A 321 6.73 13.71 24.31
N THR A 322 7.21 14.52 25.22
CA THR A 322 7.78 14.07 26.49
C THR A 322 6.74 13.61 27.50
N THR A 323 5.45 13.82 27.24
CA THR A 323 4.34 13.40 28.12
C THR A 323 4.02 11.91 27.99
N LEU A 324 4.36 11.30 26.84
CA LEU A 324 4.12 9.87 26.63
C LEU A 324 5.00 9.01 27.56
N SER A 325 4.39 7.95 28.08
CA SER A 325 5.14 6.89 28.75
C SER A 325 6.03 6.12 27.78
N GLU A 326 7.09 5.52 28.28
CA GLU A 326 8.04 4.72 27.50
C GLU A 326 7.34 3.57 26.75
N GLU A 327 6.33 2.97 27.38
CA GLU A 327 5.54 1.88 26.80
C GLU A 327 4.68 2.37 25.63
N GLU A 328 4.09 3.55 25.76
CA GLU A 328 3.31 4.18 24.69
C GLU A 328 4.19 4.56 23.50
N ILE A 329 5.38 5.12 23.75
CA ILE A 329 6.36 5.43 22.68
C ILE A 329 6.67 4.16 21.90
N ILE A 330 6.96 3.04 22.58
CA ILE A 330 7.25 1.76 21.92
C ILE A 330 6.01 1.26 21.15
N ARG A 331 4.81 1.36 21.75
CA ARG A 331 3.55 0.93 21.14
C ARG A 331 3.21 1.75 19.89
N VAL A 332 3.30 3.08 19.99
CA VAL A 332 3.00 3.96 18.83
C VAL A 332 4.01 3.75 17.72
N TYR A 333 5.32 3.63 18.04
CA TYR A 333 6.33 3.33 17.03
C TYR A 333 6.07 1.99 16.32
N GLY A 334 5.49 1.02 17.02
CA GLY A 334 5.11 -0.28 16.44
C GLY A 334 4.17 -0.17 15.23
N LYS A 335 3.36 0.90 15.14
CA LYS A 335 2.49 1.16 13.98
C LYS A 335 3.28 1.33 12.67
N ARG A 336 4.57 1.71 12.74
CA ARG A 336 5.45 1.83 11.56
C ARG A 336 5.50 0.53 10.73
N TRP A 337 5.37 -0.63 11.37
CA TRP A 337 5.38 -1.91 10.67
C TRP A 337 4.29 -2.04 9.59
N GLN A 338 3.20 -1.31 9.71
CA GLN A 338 2.11 -1.36 8.73
C GLN A 338 2.54 -0.94 7.32
N ILE A 339 3.54 -0.04 7.18
CA ILE A 339 4.02 0.37 5.86
C ILE A 339 4.82 -0.76 5.17
N GLU A 340 5.44 -1.64 5.93
CA GLU A 340 6.13 -2.81 5.37
C GLU A 340 5.13 -3.83 4.81
N VAL A 341 4.01 -4.04 5.53
CA VAL A 341 2.88 -4.85 5.05
C VAL A 341 2.26 -4.22 3.80
N PHE A 342 2.06 -2.91 3.79
CA PHE A 342 1.60 -2.16 2.62
C PHE A 342 2.52 -2.38 1.41
N PHE A 343 3.84 -2.24 1.55
CA PHE A 343 4.77 -2.48 0.45
C PHE A 343 4.71 -3.92 -0.05
N LYS A 344 4.60 -4.89 0.86
CA LYS A 344 4.45 -6.30 0.51
C LYS A 344 3.17 -6.51 -0.31
N THR A 345 2.03 -6.02 0.14
CA THR A 345 0.74 -6.11 -0.56
C THR A 345 0.81 -5.46 -1.95
N CYS A 346 1.36 -4.24 -2.05
CA CYS A 346 1.49 -3.56 -3.33
C CYS A 346 2.37 -4.32 -4.33
N LYS A 347 3.46 -4.94 -3.87
CA LYS A 347 4.39 -5.68 -4.74
C LYS A 347 3.87 -7.04 -5.13
N SER A 348 3.31 -7.81 -4.20
CA SER A 348 2.90 -9.20 -4.43
C SER A 348 1.51 -9.32 -5.05
N MET A 349 0.55 -8.48 -4.65
CA MET A 349 -0.85 -8.59 -5.05
C MET A 349 -1.26 -7.51 -6.04
N LEU A 350 -0.94 -6.24 -5.77
CA LEU A 350 -1.37 -5.12 -6.62
C LEU A 350 -0.44 -4.84 -7.80
N ASN A 351 0.53 -5.72 -8.02
CA ASN A 351 1.45 -5.73 -9.16
C ASN A 351 2.18 -4.39 -9.42
N LEU A 352 2.63 -3.77 -8.32
CA LEU A 352 3.31 -2.47 -8.34
C LEU A 352 4.51 -2.44 -9.29
N ILE A 353 5.25 -3.54 -9.40
CA ILE A 353 6.50 -3.60 -10.19
C ILE A 353 6.25 -4.22 -11.57
N GLY A 354 5.43 -5.26 -11.66
CA GLY A 354 5.30 -6.10 -12.87
C GLY A 354 4.35 -5.55 -13.93
N GLU A 355 3.33 -4.77 -13.56
CA GLU A 355 2.27 -4.36 -14.49
C GLU A 355 2.68 -3.19 -15.41
N CYS A 356 3.59 -2.32 -14.98
CA CYS A 356 3.97 -1.13 -15.74
C CYS A 356 5.32 -1.29 -16.45
N HIS A 357 5.30 -1.48 -17.77
CA HIS A 357 6.50 -1.59 -18.59
C HIS A 357 6.90 -0.25 -19.26
N SER A 358 6.28 0.86 -18.87
CA SER A 358 6.60 2.17 -19.42
C SER A 358 8.03 2.60 -19.11
N LEU A 359 8.62 3.33 -20.06
CA LEU A 359 9.94 3.93 -19.94
C LEU A 359 9.88 5.38 -19.43
N SER A 360 8.69 5.99 -19.43
CA SER A 360 8.46 7.36 -18.99
C SER A 360 8.33 7.45 -17.48
N TYR A 361 9.00 8.42 -16.87
CA TYR A 361 8.89 8.72 -15.45
C TYR A 361 7.46 9.17 -15.07
N ASP A 362 6.76 9.88 -15.96
CA ASP A 362 5.37 10.29 -15.76
C ASP A 362 4.42 9.08 -15.67
N ALA A 363 4.60 8.10 -16.57
CA ALA A 363 3.78 6.89 -16.52
C ALA A 363 4.08 6.00 -15.30
N LEU A 364 5.32 5.96 -14.83
CA LEU A 364 5.67 5.25 -13.60
C LEU A 364 4.99 5.89 -12.39
N THR A 365 5.00 7.22 -12.30
CA THR A 365 4.30 7.95 -11.23
C THR A 365 2.78 7.78 -11.32
N ALA A 366 2.21 7.79 -12.51
CA ALA A 366 0.78 7.50 -12.72
C ALA A 366 0.42 6.09 -12.23
N HIS A 367 1.25 5.11 -12.57
CA HIS A 367 1.05 3.72 -12.14
C HIS A 367 1.09 3.58 -10.62
N VAL A 368 2.07 4.18 -9.95
CA VAL A 368 2.14 4.17 -8.47
C VAL A 368 0.87 4.77 -7.86
N ALA A 369 0.39 5.89 -8.39
CA ALA A 369 -0.85 6.52 -7.91
C ALA A 369 -2.08 5.60 -8.07
N ILE A 370 -2.16 4.86 -9.17
CA ILE A 370 -3.24 3.89 -9.42
C ILE A 370 -3.13 2.71 -8.44
N VAL A 371 -1.93 2.18 -8.20
CA VAL A 371 -1.72 1.10 -7.22
C VAL A 371 -2.07 1.56 -5.80
N PHE A 372 -1.73 2.80 -5.43
CA PHE A 372 -2.15 3.37 -4.14
C PHE A 372 -3.68 3.46 -4.03
N THR A 373 -4.35 3.86 -5.12
CA THR A 373 -5.82 3.90 -5.14
C THR A 373 -6.44 2.50 -5.02
N ARG A 374 -5.84 1.47 -5.62
CA ARG A 374 -6.24 0.06 -5.42
C ARG A 374 -6.14 -0.34 -3.95
N TYR A 375 -5.02 0.00 -3.31
CA TYR A 375 -4.84 -0.28 -1.89
C TYR A 375 -5.87 0.45 -1.02
N MET A 376 -6.14 1.72 -1.31
CA MET A 376 -7.16 2.49 -0.61
C MET A 376 -8.54 1.85 -0.74
N LEU A 377 -8.92 1.40 -1.94
CA LEU A 377 -10.16 0.68 -2.19
C LEU A 377 -10.27 -0.56 -1.28
N LEU A 378 -9.25 -1.43 -1.28
CA LEU A 378 -9.23 -2.64 -0.46
C LEU A 378 -9.28 -2.33 1.04
N ALA A 379 -8.52 -1.33 1.48
CA ALA A 379 -8.50 -0.91 2.89
C ALA A 379 -9.85 -0.38 3.37
N MET A 380 -10.58 0.31 2.48
CA MET A 380 -11.92 0.80 2.78
C MET A 380 -12.97 -0.31 2.80
N GLU A 381 -12.93 -1.23 1.85
CA GLU A 381 -13.84 -2.40 1.86
C GLU A 381 -13.63 -3.23 3.13
N GLN A 382 -12.39 -3.48 3.52
CA GLN A 382 -12.07 -4.18 4.78
C GLN A 382 -12.62 -3.43 6.00
N ARG A 383 -12.48 -2.10 6.03
CA ARG A 383 -12.89 -1.28 7.17
C ARG A 383 -14.41 -1.12 7.30
N GLN A 384 -15.12 -0.97 6.19
CA GLN A 384 -16.56 -0.70 6.19
C GLN A 384 -17.42 -1.93 6.46
N ASN A 385 -16.96 -3.09 6.01
CA ASN A 385 -17.73 -4.34 6.12
C ASN A 385 -17.44 -5.10 7.42
N GLU A 386 -16.66 -4.53 8.36
CA GLU A 386 -16.15 -5.26 9.53
C GLU A 386 -15.48 -6.59 9.13
N ASP A 387 -14.97 -6.64 7.92
CA ASP A 387 -14.38 -7.83 7.34
C ASP A 387 -13.11 -8.20 8.08
N GLN A 388 -13.09 -9.35 8.73
CA GLN A 388 -11.94 -9.84 9.47
C GLN A 388 -10.83 -10.39 8.56
N ARG A 389 -11.11 -10.55 7.27
CA ARG A 389 -10.12 -11.02 6.30
C ARG A 389 -8.95 -10.04 6.18
N THR A 390 -7.76 -10.56 5.98
CA THR A 390 -6.59 -9.73 5.65
C THR A 390 -6.77 -9.10 4.27
N LEU A 391 -6.04 -8.01 3.99
CA LEU A 391 -6.05 -7.39 2.65
C LEU A 391 -5.68 -8.38 1.54
N GLY A 392 -4.85 -9.37 1.86
CA GLY A 392 -4.51 -10.45 0.94
C GLY A 392 -5.67 -11.38 0.67
N GLU A 393 -6.35 -11.83 1.69
CA GLU A 393 -7.54 -12.68 1.58
C GLU A 393 -8.65 -11.95 0.84
N LEU A 394 -8.87 -10.66 1.14
CA LEU A 394 -9.84 -9.84 0.41
C LEU A 394 -9.47 -9.67 -1.08
N PHE A 395 -8.20 -9.49 -1.40
CA PHE A 395 -7.74 -9.42 -2.78
C PHE A 395 -7.97 -10.73 -3.52
N PHE A 396 -7.61 -11.87 -2.93
CA PHE A 396 -7.86 -13.19 -3.52
C PHE A 396 -9.34 -13.49 -3.61
N PHE A 397 -10.12 -13.13 -2.60
CA PHE A 397 -11.57 -13.26 -2.66
C PHE A 397 -12.17 -12.50 -3.85
N LEU A 398 -11.77 -11.26 -4.12
CA LEU A 398 -12.25 -10.50 -5.28
C LEU A 398 -11.82 -11.10 -6.62
N ILE A 399 -10.62 -11.74 -6.68
CA ILE A 399 -10.16 -12.46 -7.87
C ILE A 399 -10.89 -13.80 -8.01
N ASP A 400 -10.95 -14.59 -6.95
CA ASP A 400 -11.47 -15.94 -6.95
C ASP A 400 -12.99 -15.94 -7.12
N GLU A 401 -13.70 -14.95 -6.58
CA GLU A 401 -15.13 -14.76 -6.84
C GLU A 401 -15.45 -14.72 -8.33
N MET A 402 -14.64 -14.03 -9.14
CA MET A 402 -14.84 -13.97 -10.59
C MET A 402 -14.46 -15.29 -11.28
N ALA A 403 -13.38 -15.93 -10.86
CA ALA A 403 -12.92 -17.19 -11.42
C ALA A 403 -13.82 -18.37 -11.00
N ASP A 404 -14.15 -18.44 -9.72
CA ASP A 404 -14.97 -19.51 -9.13
C ASP A 404 -16.42 -19.46 -9.59
N ILE A 405 -16.99 -18.28 -9.79
CA ILE A 405 -18.36 -18.16 -10.29
C ILE A 405 -18.44 -18.62 -11.75
N THR A 406 -17.46 -18.27 -12.57
CA THR A 406 -17.40 -18.76 -13.96
C THR A 406 -17.21 -20.27 -13.99
N PHE A 407 -16.32 -20.81 -13.16
CA PHE A 407 -16.07 -22.24 -13.03
C PHE A 407 -17.29 -22.98 -12.45
N ARG A 408 -17.83 -22.49 -11.34
CA ARG A 408 -19.02 -23.06 -10.68
C ARG A 408 -20.23 -23.10 -11.61
N ARG A 409 -20.48 -22.01 -12.34
CA ARG A 409 -21.59 -21.97 -13.29
C ARG A 409 -21.37 -22.90 -14.47
N SER A 410 -20.16 -23.01 -14.99
CA SER A 410 -19.84 -24.01 -16.02
C SER A 410 -20.07 -25.43 -15.52
N LEU A 411 -19.69 -25.68 -14.26
CA LEU A 411 -19.93 -26.98 -13.62
C LEU A 411 -21.44 -27.27 -13.44
N CYS A 412 -22.22 -26.28 -12.98
CA CYS A 412 -23.69 -26.43 -12.89
C CYS A 412 -24.32 -26.67 -14.25
N ILE A 413 -23.95 -25.95 -15.29
CA ILE A 413 -24.45 -26.15 -16.66
C ILE A 413 -24.12 -27.55 -17.18
N LEU A 414 -22.90 -28.04 -16.91
CA LEU A 414 -22.52 -29.41 -17.27
C LEU A 414 -23.35 -30.46 -16.52
N MET A 415 -23.60 -30.22 -15.23
CA MET A 415 -24.46 -31.10 -14.42
C MET A 415 -25.89 -31.10 -14.92
N ASP A 416 -26.45 -29.91 -15.19
CA ASP A 416 -27.81 -29.79 -15.73
C ASP A 416 -27.94 -30.48 -17.09
N ALA A 417 -26.98 -30.31 -17.98
CA ALA A 417 -26.93 -30.96 -19.29
C ALA A 417 -26.81 -32.50 -19.16
N LEU A 418 -25.98 -32.97 -18.21
CA LEU A 418 -25.83 -34.39 -17.92
C LEU A 418 -27.14 -34.99 -17.42
N MET A 419 -27.80 -34.31 -16.45
CA MET A 419 -29.08 -34.77 -15.89
C MET A 419 -30.18 -34.81 -16.96
N ALA A 420 -30.30 -33.77 -17.78
CA ALA A 420 -31.26 -33.74 -18.89
C ALA A 420 -31.01 -34.88 -19.88
N SER A 421 -29.76 -35.14 -20.24
CA SER A 421 -29.39 -36.24 -21.17
C SER A 421 -29.68 -37.60 -20.56
N LEU A 422 -29.43 -37.81 -19.27
CA LEU A 422 -29.76 -39.06 -18.58
C LEU A 422 -31.27 -39.29 -18.51
N GLN A 423 -32.04 -38.22 -18.24
CA GLN A 423 -33.50 -38.28 -18.23
C GLN A 423 -34.09 -38.62 -19.61
N GLU A 424 -33.56 -38.01 -20.66
CA GLU A 424 -34.05 -38.18 -22.03
C GLU A 424 -33.66 -39.55 -22.61
N ILE A 425 -32.38 -39.95 -22.45
CA ILE A 425 -31.86 -41.19 -23.08
C ILE A 425 -32.23 -42.43 -22.29
N LEU A 426 -32.09 -42.40 -20.95
CA LEU A 426 -32.31 -43.54 -20.08
C LEU A 426 -33.73 -43.58 -19.47
N LYS A 427 -34.55 -42.54 -19.69
CA LYS A 427 -35.91 -42.39 -19.17
C LYS A 427 -36.00 -42.63 -17.65
N LEU A 428 -35.02 -42.13 -16.91
CA LEU A 428 -34.95 -42.24 -15.46
C LEU A 428 -36.07 -41.43 -14.79
N SER A 429 -36.67 -41.99 -13.75
CA SER A 429 -37.59 -41.27 -12.89
C SER A 429 -36.85 -40.25 -12.01
N ASP A 430 -37.53 -39.20 -11.53
CA ASP A 430 -36.93 -38.15 -10.66
C ASP A 430 -36.23 -38.74 -9.42
N LYS A 431 -36.80 -39.82 -8.86
CA LYS A 431 -36.21 -40.56 -7.73
C LYS A 431 -34.88 -41.22 -8.09
N GLN A 432 -34.77 -41.79 -9.28
CA GLN A 432 -33.53 -42.39 -9.79
C GLN A 432 -32.50 -41.32 -10.16
N LEU A 433 -32.95 -40.21 -10.71
CA LEU A 433 -32.09 -39.07 -11.00
C LEU A 433 -31.47 -38.48 -9.71
N THR A 434 -32.31 -38.30 -8.69
CA THR A 434 -31.83 -37.79 -7.39
C THR A 434 -30.79 -38.74 -6.76
N ALA A 435 -31.10 -40.07 -6.79
CA ALA A 435 -30.17 -41.08 -6.26
C ALA A 435 -28.82 -41.08 -7.05
N PHE A 436 -28.89 -40.92 -8.37
CA PHE A 436 -27.70 -40.79 -9.22
C PHE A 436 -26.89 -39.53 -8.91
N THR A 437 -27.55 -38.40 -8.72
CA THR A 437 -26.91 -37.15 -8.38
C THR A 437 -26.14 -37.27 -7.08
N VAL A 438 -26.75 -37.83 -6.03
CA VAL A 438 -26.10 -38.00 -4.72
C VAL A 438 -24.89 -38.95 -4.82
N ASP A 439 -25.00 -40.07 -5.53
CA ASP A 439 -23.87 -40.98 -5.72
C ASP A 439 -22.76 -40.36 -6.57
N PHE A 440 -23.12 -39.64 -7.62
CA PHE A 440 -22.17 -38.95 -8.48
C PHE A 440 -21.41 -37.86 -7.72
N GLU A 441 -22.09 -37.00 -6.96
CA GLU A 441 -21.47 -35.97 -6.13
C GLU A 441 -20.55 -36.56 -5.06
N ALA A 442 -20.93 -37.70 -4.46
CA ALA A 442 -20.10 -38.42 -3.48
C ALA A 442 -18.75 -38.89 -4.07
N ARG A 443 -18.71 -39.16 -5.38
CA ARG A 443 -17.49 -39.59 -6.11
C ARG A 443 -16.64 -38.45 -6.59
N LEU A 444 -17.14 -37.20 -6.56
CA LEU A 444 -16.36 -36.04 -6.97
C LEU A 444 -15.26 -35.73 -5.94
N PRO A 445 -14.10 -35.27 -6.39
CA PRO A 445 -13.10 -34.66 -5.51
C PRO A 445 -13.70 -33.55 -4.65
N GLU A 446 -13.18 -33.40 -3.44
CA GLU A 446 -13.70 -32.45 -2.44
C GLU A 446 -13.83 -31.02 -2.96
N TYR A 447 -12.85 -30.55 -3.71
CA TYR A 447 -12.85 -29.18 -4.27
C TYR A 447 -13.99 -28.96 -5.30
N LEU A 448 -14.42 -30.00 -6.04
CA LEU A 448 -15.57 -29.92 -6.95
C LEU A 448 -16.91 -29.96 -6.20
N ARG A 449 -17.03 -30.77 -5.16
CA ARG A 449 -18.21 -30.80 -4.29
C ARG A 449 -18.42 -29.45 -3.60
N ASN A 450 -17.35 -28.88 -3.07
CA ASN A 450 -17.41 -27.55 -2.44
C ASN A 450 -17.76 -26.43 -3.44
N ALA A 451 -17.37 -26.57 -4.70
CA ALA A 451 -17.79 -25.65 -5.76
C ALA A 451 -19.27 -25.75 -6.12
N LEU A 452 -19.88 -26.93 -6.00
CA LEU A 452 -21.33 -27.13 -6.23
C LEU A 452 -22.18 -26.63 -5.06
N HIS A 453 -21.72 -26.81 -3.81
CA HIS A 453 -22.43 -26.46 -2.58
C HIS A 453 -21.66 -25.52 -1.68
N PRO A 454 -21.52 -24.23 -2.03
CA PRO A 454 -20.70 -23.28 -1.28
C PRO A 454 -21.16 -23.03 0.15
N GLU A 455 -22.45 -23.19 0.43
CA GLU A 455 -23.02 -22.96 1.77
C GLU A 455 -22.54 -23.98 2.81
N VAL A 456 -22.19 -25.18 2.38
CA VAL A 456 -21.67 -26.25 3.25
C VAL A 456 -20.16 -26.03 3.51
N ALA A 457 -19.42 -25.52 2.55
CA ALA A 457 -18.00 -25.26 2.66
C ALA A 457 -17.66 -24.14 3.68
N ILE A 458 -18.53 -23.14 3.81
CA ILE A 458 -18.37 -22.05 4.78
C ILE A 458 -18.50 -22.57 6.22
N ALA A 459 -19.38 -23.52 6.48
CA ALA A 459 -19.59 -24.11 7.79
C ALA A 459 -18.40 -24.98 8.26
N VAL A 460 -17.70 -25.66 7.33
CA VAL A 460 -16.55 -26.54 7.64
C VAL A 460 -15.24 -25.75 7.82
N SER A 461 -15.09 -24.62 7.12
CA SER A 461 -13.90 -23.77 7.24
C SER A 461 -13.77 -23.08 8.61
N TYR A 462 -14.89 -22.89 9.33
CA TYR A 462 -14.89 -22.29 10.67
C TYR A 462 -14.43 -23.23 11.79
N THR A 463 -14.38 -24.54 11.57
CA THR A 463 -14.01 -25.53 12.60
C THR A 463 -12.51 -25.90 12.63
N HIS A 464 -11.71 -25.48 11.65
CA HIS A 464 -10.29 -25.85 11.54
C HIS A 464 -9.26 -24.75 11.80
N LEU A 465 -9.66 -23.56 12.28
CA LEU A 465 -8.76 -22.47 12.62
C LEU A 465 -8.73 -22.16 14.13
N THR A 466 -8.75 -23.18 14.97
CA THR A 466 -8.23 -23.07 16.33
C THR A 466 -6.75 -23.46 16.31
N LEU A 467 -5.88 -22.47 16.17
CA LEU A 467 -4.45 -22.65 16.47
C LEU A 467 -4.30 -23.08 17.93
N PRO A 468 -3.52 -24.12 18.24
CA PRO A 468 -3.25 -24.49 19.62
C PRO A 468 -2.50 -23.34 20.30
N THR A 469 -3.10 -22.78 21.35
CA THR A 469 -2.43 -21.98 22.35
C THR A 469 -1.38 -22.86 23.03
N THR A 470 -0.14 -22.78 22.61
CA THR A 470 0.98 -23.24 23.41
C THR A 470 1.33 -22.17 24.44
N GLU A 471 0.66 -22.22 25.57
CA GLU A 471 1.29 -21.87 26.82
C GLU A 471 2.48 -22.82 27.04
N ARG A 472 3.68 -22.26 27.14
CA ARG A 472 4.74 -22.81 28.03
C ARG A 472 5.80 -21.77 28.30
N VAL A 473 5.84 -21.39 29.57
CA VAL A 473 6.95 -21.01 30.49
C VAL A 473 7.91 -19.93 30.04
#